data_7cd81e942695180d5d38919812c2fb46
#
_entry.id   7cd81e942695180d5d38919812c2fb46
#
_cell.length_a   1.000
_cell.length_b   1.000
_cell.length_c   1.000
_cell.angle_alpha   90.00
_cell.angle_beta   90.00
_cell.angle_gamma   90.00
#
_symmetry.space_group_name_H-M   'P 1'
#
loop_
_entity.id
_entity.type
_entity.pdbx_description
1 polymer ?
#
loop_
_entity_poly.entity_id
_entity_poly.type
_entity_poly.pdbx_seq_one_letter_code
_entity_poly.pdbx_strand_id
1 'polypeptide(L)'
;MPDSTHEAAYVADGGVRGFLHLPDGNPVASLALTHGAGGNCTAKLLVDVATAWSARGIAVLRFDLAFRQARESGPPHPSKAPGDRDTVREAVTYLRDRGPGPVLVGGHSYGGRQASMAVSEDSDLAAGLLLLSYPLHPPGKPEKARTAHLPDIAIPTLSVSGTKDPFGTPTELREAIGLIQAGTSFIEITGAGHDLSAHKHHTAERSLEAAVTLFGIDVGTATTE
;
A
#
# COMPACT_ATOMS: atom_id res chain seq x y z
N MET A 1 7.60 -5.88 31.24
CA MET A 1 6.40 -5.33 30.59
C MET A 1 5.95 -6.32 29.56
N PRO A 2 4.73 -6.81 29.54
CA PRO A 2 4.32 -7.70 28.47
C PRO A 2 4.32 -6.92 27.16
N ASP A 3 4.96 -7.53 26.18
CA ASP A 3 5.01 -7.09 24.79
C ASP A 3 3.55 -7.02 24.28
N SER A 4 2.99 -5.81 24.16
CA SER A 4 1.67 -5.61 23.57
C SER A 4 1.80 -5.77 22.05
N THR A 5 1.98 -7.00 21.61
CA THR A 5 1.77 -7.34 20.21
C THR A 5 0.29 -7.13 19.93
N HIS A 6 -0.07 -6.02 19.27
CA HIS A 6 -1.42 -5.79 18.76
C HIS A 6 -1.76 -6.96 17.83
N GLU A 7 -2.49 -7.94 18.35
CA GLU A 7 -2.85 -9.12 17.60
C GLU A 7 -3.83 -8.72 16.48
N ALA A 8 -3.43 -8.97 15.24
CA ALA A 8 -4.25 -8.63 14.10
C ALA A 8 -5.47 -9.55 14.02
N ALA A 9 -6.67 -8.98 14.01
CA ALA A 9 -7.91 -9.74 13.90
C ALA A 9 -8.10 -10.25 12.45
N TYR A 10 -8.41 -11.53 12.29
CA TYR A 10 -8.78 -12.08 10.99
C TYR A 10 -10.14 -11.54 10.54
N VAL A 11 -10.23 -11.14 9.27
CA VAL A 11 -11.43 -10.60 8.62
C VAL A 11 -11.82 -11.50 7.45
N ALA A 12 -13.11 -11.86 7.38
CA ALA A 12 -13.74 -12.52 6.24
C ALA A 12 -15.17 -11.95 6.10
N ASP A 13 -15.31 -10.83 5.42
CA ASP A 13 -16.57 -10.09 5.33
C ASP A 13 -16.65 -9.32 4.00
N GLY A 14 -17.79 -9.37 3.31
CA GLY A 14 -18.11 -8.53 2.15
C GLY A 14 -17.12 -8.61 0.99
N GLY A 15 -16.52 -9.78 0.72
CA GLY A 15 -15.47 -9.94 -0.29
C GLY A 15 -14.05 -9.62 0.21
N VAL A 16 -13.92 -9.04 1.41
CA VAL A 16 -12.64 -8.80 2.07
C VAL A 16 -12.19 -10.03 2.84
N ARG A 17 -10.94 -10.46 2.62
CA ARG A 17 -10.28 -11.50 3.40
C ARG A 17 -8.87 -11.07 3.78
N GLY A 18 -8.56 -11.05 5.07
CA GLY A 18 -7.24 -10.57 5.52
C GLY A 18 -7.13 -10.40 7.02
N PHE A 19 -6.33 -9.44 7.44
CA PHE A 19 -6.05 -9.16 8.86
C PHE A 19 -6.12 -7.66 9.13
N LEU A 20 -6.90 -7.28 10.13
CA LEU A 20 -7.04 -5.91 10.59
C LEU A 20 -6.17 -5.68 11.83
N HIS A 21 -5.25 -4.72 11.74
CA HIS A 21 -4.49 -4.17 12.85
C HIS A 21 -5.18 -2.90 13.33
N LEU A 22 -5.53 -2.87 14.59
CA LEU A 22 -6.10 -1.69 15.23
C LEU A 22 -5.07 -1.02 16.13
N PRO A 23 -5.02 0.31 16.16
CA PRO A 23 -4.22 1.04 17.15
C PRO A 23 -4.86 0.98 18.52
N ASP A 24 -4.13 1.42 19.54
CA ASP A 24 -4.72 1.75 20.83
C ASP A 24 -5.63 2.99 20.67
N GLY A 25 -6.90 2.85 21.05
CA GLY A 25 -7.89 3.91 20.91
C GLY A 25 -8.49 4.05 19.50
N ASN A 26 -9.06 5.21 19.22
CA ASN A 26 -9.70 5.48 17.94
C ASN A 26 -8.64 5.76 16.85
N PRO A 27 -8.72 5.11 15.68
CA PRO A 27 -7.80 5.39 14.59
C PRO A 27 -7.95 6.82 14.06
N VAL A 28 -6.83 7.50 13.82
CA VAL A 28 -6.78 8.84 13.20
C VAL A 28 -6.89 8.77 11.68
N ALA A 29 -6.55 7.63 11.10
CA ALA A 29 -6.66 7.30 9.67
C ALA A 29 -6.72 5.77 9.51
N SER A 30 -7.02 5.30 8.31
CA SER A 30 -6.99 3.88 7.97
C SER A 30 -6.22 3.64 6.67
N LEU A 31 -5.61 2.44 6.51
CA LEU A 31 -4.91 2.02 5.31
C LEU A 31 -5.39 0.64 4.86
N ALA A 32 -5.94 0.54 3.65
CA ALA A 32 -6.16 -0.71 2.95
C ALA A 32 -4.88 -1.08 2.18
N LEU A 33 -4.19 -2.17 2.58
CA LEU A 33 -2.87 -2.55 2.08
C LEU A 33 -2.88 -3.95 1.48
N THR A 34 -2.47 -4.10 0.23
CA THR A 34 -2.48 -5.41 -0.45
C THR A 34 -1.12 -5.83 -1.03
N HIS A 35 -1.02 -7.08 -1.43
CA HIS A 35 0.20 -7.81 -1.74
C HIS A 35 0.58 -7.82 -3.23
N GLY A 36 1.83 -8.20 -3.52
CA GLY A 36 2.31 -8.46 -4.88
C GLY A 36 1.79 -9.77 -5.49
N ALA A 37 2.04 -9.97 -6.78
CA ALA A 37 1.56 -11.11 -7.57
C ALA A 37 1.94 -12.49 -6.99
N GLY A 38 3.11 -12.61 -6.37
CA GLY A 38 3.61 -13.85 -5.76
C GLY A 38 3.25 -14.05 -4.29
N GLY A 39 2.65 -13.03 -3.63
CA GLY A 39 2.38 -13.02 -2.20
C GLY A 39 0.91 -13.19 -1.83
N ASN A 40 0.63 -12.91 -0.57
CA ASN A 40 -0.70 -12.81 0.03
C ASN A 40 -0.66 -11.77 1.17
N CYS A 41 -1.76 -11.56 1.88
CA CYS A 41 -1.86 -10.60 2.97
C CYS A 41 -0.94 -10.89 4.18
N THR A 42 -0.28 -12.06 4.25
CA THR A 42 0.71 -12.38 5.30
C THR A 42 2.15 -12.07 4.90
N ALA A 43 2.38 -11.46 3.72
CA ALA A 43 3.71 -11.08 3.27
C ALA A 43 4.39 -10.17 4.31
N LYS A 44 5.66 -10.46 4.63
CA LYS A 44 6.41 -9.80 5.71
C LYS A 44 6.41 -8.26 5.60
N LEU A 45 6.62 -7.73 4.41
CA LEU A 45 6.59 -6.27 4.18
C LEU A 45 5.25 -5.65 4.64
N LEU A 46 4.13 -6.30 4.31
CA LEU A 46 2.80 -5.83 4.70
C LEU A 46 2.58 -5.92 6.21
N VAL A 47 3.09 -7.00 6.83
CA VAL A 47 3.03 -7.17 8.29
C VAL A 47 3.84 -6.08 8.98
N ASP A 48 5.07 -5.83 8.54
CA ASP A 48 5.95 -4.82 9.12
C ASP A 48 5.31 -3.41 9.01
N VAL A 49 4.79 -3.06 7.82
CA VAL A 49 4.07 -1.78 7.63
C VAL A 49 2.84 -1.70 8.53
N ALA A 50 2.01 -2.73 8.57
CA ALA A 50 0.80 -2.72 9.38
C ALA A 50 1.11 -2.59 10.87
N THR A 51 2.13 -3.27 11.37
CA THR A 51 2.57 -3.18 12.77
C THR A 51 3.08 -1.79 13.11
N ALA A 52 3.97 -1.23 12.28
CA ALA A 52 4.53 0.11 12.52
C ALA A 52 3.47 1.21 12.44
N TRP A 53 2.54 1.12 11.50
CA TRP A 53 1.51 2.13 11.30
C TRP A 53 0.41 2.04 12.37
N SER A 54 0.02 0.83 12.80
CA SER A 54 -0.98 0.67 13.87
C SER A 54 -0.46 1.16 15.21
N ALA A 55 0.83 0.98 15.51
CA ALA A 55 1.47 1.55 16.69
C ALA A 55 1.47 3.09 16.73
N ARG A 56 1.15 3.75 15.61
CA ARG A 56 1.07 5.22 15.48
C ARG A 56 -0.34 5.72 15.20
N GLY A 57 -1.36 4.97 15.58
CA GLY A 57 -2.74 5.42 15.52
C GLY A 57 -3.46 5.19 14.18
N ILE A 58 -2.88 4.44 13.23
CA ILE A 58 -3.47 4.20 11.92
C ILE A 58 -3.98 2.76 11.86
N ALA A 59 -5.28 2.54 11.66
CA ALA A 59 -5.80 1.19 11.42
C ALA A 59 -5.31 0.65 10.07
N VAL A 60 -4.81 -0.58 10.02
CA VAL A 60 -4.30 -1.17 8.77
C VAL A 60 -4.97 -2.50 8.49
N LEU A 61 -5.67 -2.59 7.36
CA LEU A 61 -6.23 -3.81 6.83
C LEU A 61 -5.27 -4.38 5.76
N ARG A 62 -4.63 -5.51 6.06
CA ARG A 62 -3.90 -6.29 5.05
C ARG A 62 -4.86 -7.29 4.44
N PHE A 63 -5.08 -7.24 3.12
CA PHE A 63 -6.08 -8.08 2.48
C PHE A 63 -5.55 -8.80 1.23
N ASP A 64 -6.20 -9.93 0.94
CA ASP A 64 -5.95 -10.71 -0.27
C ASP A 64 -6.78 -10.21 -1.45
N LEU A 65 -6.14 -10.00 -2.59
CA LEU A 65 -6.81 -9.71 -3.85
C LEU A 65 -7.65 -10.93 -4.32
N ALA A 66 -8.69 -10.69 -5.11
CA ALA A 66 -9.62 -11.72 -5.57
C ALA A 66 -8.92 -12.96 -6.17
N PHE A 67 -7.85 -12.75 -6.94
CA PHE A 67 -7.10 -13.90 -7.52
C PHE A 67 -6.45 -14.77 -6.43
N ARG A 68 -6.03 -14.18 -5.30
CA ARG A 68 -5.41 -14.90 -4.19
C ARG A 68 -6.46 -15.56 -3.28
N GLN A 69 -7.62 -14.93 -3.13
CA GLN A 69 -8.76 -15.55 -2.46
C GLN A 69 -9.25 -16.81 -3.19
N ALA A 70 -9.19 -16.80 -4.53
CA ALA A 70 -9.62 -17.91 -5.36
C ALA A 70 -8.62 -19.08 -5.40
N ARG A 71 -7.32 -18.84 -5.11
CA ARG A 71 -6.29 -19.88 -5.15
C ARG A 71 -5.06 -19.48 -4.31
N GLU A 72 -4.45 -20.46 -3.67
CA GLU A 72 -3.33 -20.26 -2.75
C GLU A 72 -2.02 -19.84 -3.43
N SER A 73 -1.79 -20.22 -4.67
CA SER A 73 -0.52 -19.98 -5.37
C SER A 73 -0.69 -19.63 -6.84
N GLY A 74 0.38 -19.19 -7.48
CA GLY A 74 0.44 -18.80 -8.88
C GLY A 74 0.17 -17.31 -9.11
N PRO A 75 0.60 -16.75 -10.26
CA PRO A 75 0.44 -15.34 -10.60
C PRO A 75 -1.01 -15.01 -10.99
N PRO A 76 -1.44 -13.73 -10.87
CA PRO A 76 -2.74 -13.30 -11.39
C PRO A 76 -2.82 -13.47 -12.90
N HIS A 77 -4.01 -13.82 -13.40
CA HIS A 77 -4.27 -13.81 -14.83
C HIS A 77 -4.73 -12.40 -15.24
N PRO A 78 -4.22 -11.82 -16.34
CA PRO A 78 -4.55 -10.44 -16.74
C PRO A 78 -6.05 -10.15 -16.85
N SER A 79 -6.85 -11.11 -17.34
CA SER A 79 -8.31 -10.95 -17.47
C SER A 79 -9.05 -10.89 -16.14
N LYS A 80 -8.40 -11.21 -15.02
CA LYS A 80 -8.97 -11.15 -13.66
C LYS A 80 -8.64 -9.85 -12.92
N ALA A 81 -7.81 -9.01 -13.50
CA ALA A 81 -7.41 -7.73 -12.90
C ALA A 81 -8.59 -6.80 -12.52
N PRO A 82 -9.70 -6.72 -13.26
CA PRO A 82 -10.88 -5.97 -12.80
C PRO A 82 -11.40 -6.45 -11.44
N GLY A 83 -11.56 -7.75 -11.22
CA GLY A 83 -11.99 -8.31 -9.94
C GLY A 83 -11.01 -8.02 -8.79
N ASP A 84 -9.70 -7.94 -9.08
CA ASP A 84 -8.72 -7.52 -8.08
C ASP A 84 -8.92 -6.05 -7.67
N ARG A 85 -9.27 -5.15 -8.61
CA ARG A 85 -9.62 -3.76 -8.30
C ARG A 85 -10.95 -3.64 -7.54
N ASP A 86 -11.91 -4.51 -7.81
CA ASP A 86 -13.15 -4.56 -7.04
C ASP A 86 -12.87 -4.91 -5.58
N THR A 87 -11.99 -5.89 -5.32
CA THR A 87 -11.54 -6.21 -3.95
C THR A 87 -10.83 -5.03 -3.28
N VAL A 88 -10.07 -4.21 -4.04
CA VAL A 88 -9.50 -2.97 -3.50
C VAL A 88 -10.59 -2.00 -3.04
N ARG A 89 -11.65 -1.79 -3.85
CA ARG A 89 -12.78 -0.92 -3.50
C ARG A 89 -13.54 -1.44 -2.28
N GLU A 90 -13.78 -2.74 -2.22
CA GLU A 90 -14.41 -3.41 -1.06
C GLU A 90 -13.61 -3.21 0.23
N ALA A 91 -12.27 -3.35 0.17
CA ALA A 91 -11.39 -3.14 1.32
C ALA A 91 -11.41 -1.68 1.82
N VAL A 92 -11.46 -0.70 0.91
CA VAL A 92 -11.60 0.72 1.27
C VAL A 92 -12.97 1.00 1.90
N THR A 93 -14.04 0.48 1.31
CA THR A 93 -15.41 0.60 1.84
C THR A 93 -15.49 -0.02 3.25
N TYR A 94 -14.93 -1.22 3.41
CA TYR A 94 -14.86 -1.91 4.70
C TYR A 94 -14.25 -1.03 5.81
N LEU A 95 -13.16 -0.33 5.52
CA LEU A 95 -12.52 0.56 6.48
C LEU A 95 -13.33 1.84 6.71
N ARG A 96 -13.91 2.42 5.66
CA ARG A 96 -14.72 3.64 5.73
C ARG A 96 -15.93 3.47 6.65
N ASP A 97 -16.52 2.29 6.67
CA ASP A 97 -17.69 1.97 7.50
C ASP A 97 -17.33 1.71 8.97
N ARG A 98 -16.03 1.60 9.32
CA ARG A 98 -15.57 1.14 10.64
C ARG A 98 -14.84 2.18 11.48
N GLY A 99 -14.59 3.34 10.96
CA GLY A 99 -13.92 4.37 11.74
C GLY A 99 -13.97 5.76 11.10
N PRO A 100 -13.78 6.79 11.90
CA PRO A 100 -13.61 8.16 11.40
C PRO A 100 -12.24 8.33 10.74
N GLY A 101 -12.10 9.40 9.98
CA GLY A 101 -10.84 9.82 9.39
C GLY A 101 -10.63 9.34 7.95
N PRO A 102 -9.54 9.81 7.32
CA PRO A 102 -9.24 9.48 5.93
C PRO A 102 -8.87 8.01 5.77
N VAL A 103 -9.36 7.40 4.69
CA VAL A 103 -8.96 6.05 4.28
C VAL A 103 -7.95 6.17 3.16
N LEU A 104 -6.75 5.62 3.39
CA LEU A 104 -5.69 5.46 2.41
C LEU A 104 -5.80 4.08 1.76
N VAL A 105 -5.27 3.97 0.54
CA VAL A 105 -5.15 2.69 -0.15
C VAL A 105 -3.74 2.49 -0.67
N GLY A 106 -3.29 1.26 -0.77
CA GLY A 106 -1.97 1.00 -1.31
C GLY A 106 -1.64 -0.48 -1.44
N GLY A 107 -0.42 -0.75 -1.85
CA GLY A 107 0.04 -2.11 -1.97
C GLY A 107 1.46 -2.25 -2.48
N HIS A 108 1.96 -3.47 -2.36
CA HIS A 108 3.24 -3.88 -2.90
C HIS A 108 3.11 -4.34 -4.35
N SER A 109 4.01 -3.86 -5.23
CA SER A 109 4.15 -4.35 -6.60
C SER A 109 2.81 -4.40 -7.36
N TYR A 110 2.35 -5.59 -7.77
CA TYR A 110 1.07 -5.79 -8.47
C TYR A 110 -0.11 -5.18 -7.70
N GLY A 111 -0.18 -5.36 -6.38
CA GLY A 111 -1.23 -4.78 -5.55
C GLY A 111 -1.21 -3.26 -5.57
N GLY A 112 -0.03 -2.63 -5.48
CA GLY A 112 0.12 -1.19 -5.64
C GLY A 112 -0.36 -0.69 -7.01
N ARG A 113 -0.06 -1.46 -8.07
CA ARG A 113 -0.57 -1.15 -9.41
C ARG A 113 -2.10 -1.30 -9.51
N GLN A 114 -2.71 -2.33 -8.89
CA GLN A 114 -4.17 -2.44 -8.88
C GLN A 114 -4.82 -1.30 -8.08
N ALA A 115 -4.23 -0.93 -6.94
CA ALA A 115 -4.68 0.23 -6.17
C ALA A 115 -4.57 1.53 -6.97
N SER A 116 -3.45 1.77 -7.67
CA SER A 116 -3.29 2.98 -8.51
C SER A 116 -4.28 3.05 -9.67
N MET A 117 -4.61 1.91 -10.27
CA MET A 117 -5.65 1.84 -11.31
C MET A 117 -7.05 2.05 -10.72
N ALA A 118 -7.34 1.53 -9.52
CA ALA A 118 -8.65 1.74 -8.89
C ALA A 118 -8.88 3.21 -8.56
N VAL A 119 -7.87 3.95 -8.06
CA VAL A 119 -8.00 5.39 -7.76
C VAL A 119 -7.97 6.26 -9.03
N SER A 120 -7.36 5.82 -10.13
CA SER A 120 -7.46 6.53 -11.42
C SER A 120 -8.84 6.38 -12.07
N GLU A 121 -9.56 5.31 -11.76
CA GLU A 121 -10.93 5.06 -12.21
C GLU A 121 -11.99 5.77 -11.32
N ASP A 122 -11.63 6.09 -10.05
CA ASP A 122 -12.50 6.72 -9.06
C ASP A 122 -11.66 7.59 -8.10
N SER A 123 -11.64 8.90 -8.32
CA SER A 123 -10.86 9.86 -7.52
C SER A 123 -11.32 9.99 -6.07
N ASP A 124 -12.57 9.61 -5.77
CA ASP A 124 -13.16 9.69 -4.42
C ASP A 124 -12.98 8.39 -3.63
N LEU A 125 -12.34 7.39 -4.25
CA LEU A 125 -12.12 6.09 -3.64
C LEU A 125 -11.30 6.18 -2.34
N ALA A 126 -10.26 7.01 -2.30
CA ALA A 126 -9.38 7.10 -1.14
C ALA A 126 -8.78 8.52 -0.98
N ALA A 127 -8.35 8.85 0.23
CA ALA A 127 -7.71 10.13 0.53
C ALA A 127 -6.21 10.20 0.14
N GLY A 128 -5.58 9.06 -0.13
CA GLY A 128 -4.18 8.99 -0.52
C GLY A 128 -3.77 7.59 -0.96
N LEU A 129 -2.71 7.51 -1.76
CA LEU A 129 -2.20 6.28 -2.37
C LEU A 129 -0.76 5.97 -1.90
N LEU A 130 -0.53 4.74 -1.43
CA LEU A 130 0.79 4.22 -1.07
C LEU A 130 1.26 3.16 -2.06
N LEU A 131 2.36 3.43 -2.76
CA LEU A 131 2.99 2.52 -3.72
C LEU A 131 4.29 1.98 -3.14
N LEU A 132 4.33 0.70 -2.80
CA LEU A 132 5.55 -0.01 -2.37
C LEU A 132 6.10 -0.82 -3.55
N SER A 133 7.28 -0.46 -4.06
CA SER A 133 7.90 -1.06 -5.24
C SER A 133 6.95 -1.13 -6.43
N TYR A 134 6.49 0.03 -6.91
CA TYR A 134 5.63 0.06 -8.10
C TYR A 134 6.32 -0.61 -9.29
N PRO A 135 5.69 -1.62 -9.94
CA PRO A 135 6.33 -2.39 -11.01
C PRO A 135 6.21 -1.63 -12.34
N LEU A 136 7.04 -0.59 -12.52
CA LEU A 136 6.95 0.35 -13.64
C LEU A 136 6.98 -0.36 -15.00
N HIS A 137 7.90 -1.30 -15.17
CA HIS A 137 8.01 -2.11 -16.38
C HIS A 137 8.49 -3.54 -16.05
N PRO A 138 8.32 -4.53 -16.93
CA PRO A 138 8.99 -5.82 -16.76
C PRO A 138 10.51 -5.64 -16.79
N PRO A 139 11.29 -6.43 -16.05
CA PRO A 139 12.74 -6.34 -16.03
C PRO A 139 13.34 -6.34 -17.44
N GLY A 140 14.20 -5.34 -17.74
CA GLY A 140 14.85 -5.21 -19.03
C GLY A 140 13.94 -4.77 -20.18
N LYS A 141 12.72 -4.26 -19.91
CA LYS A 141 11.75 -3.83 -20.95
C LYS A 141 11.16 -2.45 -20.61
N PRO A 142 11.99 -1.38 -20.56
CA PRO A 142 11.53 -0.03 -20.22
C PRO A 142 10.47 0.50 -21.19
N GLU A 143 10.49 0.06 -22.46
CA GLU A 143 9.49 0.40 -23.46
C GLU A 143 8.06 -0.08 -23.12
N LYS A 144 7.93 -0.96 -22.10
CA LYS A 144 6.65 -1.45 -21.59
C LYS A 144 6.25 -0.79 -20.28
N ALA A 145 6.58 0.50 -20.13
CA ALA A 145 6.22 1.26 -18.94
C ALA A 145 4.70 1.31 -18.73
N ARG A 146 4.30 1.16 -17.47
CA ARG A 146 2.90 1.07 -17.02
C ARG A 146 2.45 2.40 -16.46
N THR A 147 2.46 3.44 -17.28
CA THR A 147 2.22 4.83 -16.89
C THR A 147 0.89 5.40 -17.36
N ALA A 148 0.18 4.70 -18.27
CA ALA A 148 -0.97 5.25 -18.98
C ALA A 148 -2.09 5.82 -18.07
N HIS A 149 -2.29 5.25 -16.87
CA HIS A 149 -3.32 5.68 -15.92
C HIS A 149 -2.81 6.68 -14.86
N LEU A 150 -1.49 6.92 -14.78
CA LEU A 150 -0.92 7.79 -13.74
C LEU A 150 -1.38 9.25 -13.85
N PRO A 151 -1.55 9.84 -15.06
CA PRO A 151 -2.09 11.20 -15.20
C PRO A 151 -3.52 11.38 -14.67
N ASP A 152 -4.29 10.28 -14.54
CA ASP A 152 -5.68 10.30 -14.07
C ASP A 152 -5.78 10.19 -12.54
N ILE A 153 -4.64 10.01 -11.83
CA ILE A 153 -4.62 9.97 -10.37
C ILE A 153 -4.69 11.40 -9.82
N ALA A 154 -5.79 11.70 -9.12
CA ALA A 154 -6.07 13.03 -8.58
C ALA A 154 -5.85 13.14 -7.06
N ILE A 155 -5.30 12.10 -6.41
CA ILE A 155 -5.07 12.06 -4.95
C ILE A 155 -3.58 12.04 -4.62
N PRO A 156 -3.17 12.57 -3.44
CA PRO A 156 -1.77 12.54 -3.01
C PRO A 156 -1.19 11.12 -3.04
N THR A 157 0.03 10.96 -3.56
CA THR A 157 0.64 9.66 -3.78
C THR A 157 2.06 9.59 -3.21
N LEU A 158 2.27 8.64 -2.29
CA LEU A 158 3.58 8.28 -1.77
C LEU A 158 4.10 7.04 -2.49
N SER A 159 5.28 7.13 -3.08
CA SER A 159 5.97 5.97 -3.66
C SER A 159 7.26 5.68 -2.92
N VAL A 160 7.47 4.42 -2.61
CA VAL A 160 8.67 3.90 -1.93
C VAL A 160 9.29 2.81 -2.80
N SER A 161 10.55 2.94 -3.18
CA SER A 161 11.21 1.94 -4.03
C SER A 161 12.67 1.74 -3.67
N GLY A 162 13.17 0.52 -3.92
CA GLY A 162 14.56 0.16 -3.71
C GLY A 162 15.46 0.56 -4.90
N THR A 163 16.71 0.95 -4.60
CA THR A 163 17.68 1.33 -5.66
C THR A 163 18.13 0.15 -6.53
N LYS A 164 17.84 -1.09 -6.10
CA LYS A 164 18.15 -2.32 -6.85
C LYS A 164 16.89 -3.02 -7.36
N ASP A 165 15.78 -2.30 -7.46
CA ASP A 165 14.52 -2.85 -7.99
C ASP A 165 14.63 -3.05 -9.51
N PRO A 166 14.50 -4.27 -10.05
CA PRO A 166 14.60 -4.53 -11.48
C PRO A 166 13.38 -4.08 -12.28
N PHE A 167 12.30 -3.66 -11.63
CA PHE A 167 11.05 -3.22 -12.27
C PHE A 167 10.99 -1.71 -12.53
N GLY A 168 12.04 -0.98 -12.19
CA GLY A 168 12.21 0.44 -12.46
C GLY A 168 13.30 1.04 -11.59
N THR A 169 14.18 1.82 -12.19
CA THR A 169 15.20 2.60 -11.48
C THR A 169 14.55 3.76 -10.72
N PRO A 170 15.19 4.32 -9.68
CA PRO A 170 14.68 5.51 -9.00
C PRO A 170 14.42 6.69 -9.93
N THR A 171 15.26 6.88 -10.96
CA THR A 171 15.08 7.96 -11.95
C THR A 171 13.81 7.73 -12.77
N GLU A 172 13.64 6.55 -13.36
CA GLU A 172 12.44 6.20 -14.13
C GLU A 172 11.16 6.30 -13.28
N LEU A 173 11.22 5.87 -12.02
CA LEU A 173 10.07 5.96 -11.11
C LEU A 173 9.73 7.41 -10.74
N ARG A 174 10.72 8.30 -10.53
CA ARG A 174 10.47 9.73 -10.30
C ARG A 174 9.80 10.38 -11.49
N GLU A 175 10.26 10.08 -12.71
CA GLU A 175 9.66 10.57 -13.95
C GLU A 175 8.21 10.07 -14.09
N ALA A 176 7.98 8.77 -13.85
CA ALA A 176 6.65 8.19 -13.92
C ALA A 176 5.67 8.81 -12.92
N ILE A 177 6.09 8.94 -11.64
CA ILE A 177 5.25 9.55 -10.58
C ILE A 177 5.00 11.03 -10.85
N GLY A 178 5.94 11.73 -11.50
CA GLY A 178 5.76 13.11 -11.95
C GLY A 178 4.61 13.32 -12.93
N LEU A 179 4.03 12.24 -13.49
CA LEU A 179 2.82 12.32 -14.32
C LEU A 179 1.54 12.48 -13.49
N ILE A 180 1.58 12.17 -12.20
CA ILE A 180 0.43 12.32 -11.29
C ILE A 180 0.18 13.79 -11.03
N GLN A 181 -1.08 14.23 -11.20
CA GLN A 181 -1.45 15.65 -11.10
C GLN A 181 -1.53 16.16 -9.65
N ALA A 182 -1.71 15.26 -8.68
CA ALA A 182 -1.75 15.59 -7.25
C ALA A 182 -0.35 15.68 -6.63
N GLY A 183 -0.26 16.08 -5.35
CA GLY A 183 0.98 16.09 -4.61
C GLY A 183 1.63 14.71 -4.53
N THR A 184 2.92 14.60 -4.82
CA THR A 184 3.65 13.34 -4.79
C THR A 184 4.88 13.41 -3.89
N SER A 185 5.23 12.27 -3.27
CA SER A 185 6.50 12.08 -2.57
C SER A 185 7.14 10.75 -2.99
N PHE A 186 8.47 10.73 -3.06
CA PHE A 186 9.23 9.54 -3.43
C PHE A 186 10.33 9.26 -2.42
N ILE A 187 10.29 8.05 -1.84
CA ILE A 187 11.33 7.56 -0.94
C ILE A 187 12.17 6.50 -1.65
N GLU A 188 13.44 6.76 -1.70
CA GLU A 188 14.44 5.84 -2.20
C GLU A 188 15.05 5.03 -1.04
N ILE A 189 14.98 3.70 -1.13
CA ILE A 189 15.56 2.78 -0.16
C ILE A 189 16.89 2.25 -0.72
N THR A 190 17.97 2.86 -0.29
CA THR A 190 19.32 2.50 -0.77
C THR A 190 19.67 1.04 -0.47
N GLY A 191 20.06 0.31 -1.52
CA GLY A 191 20.47 -1.09 -1.43
C GLY A 191 19.34 -2.10 -1.39
N ALA A 192 18.07 -1.67 -1.27
CA ALA A 192 16.92 -2.56 -1.31
C ALA A 192 16.58 -3.00 -2.73
N GLY A 193 16.07 -4.23 -2.86
CA GLY A 193 15.46 -4.77 -4.06
C GLY A 193 13.96 -4.54 -4.09
N HIS A 194 13.27 -5.35 -4.90
CA HIS A 194 11.82 -5.27 -5.10
C HIS A 194 10.99 -5.60 -3.85
N ASP A 195 11.52 -6.40 -2.93
CA ASP A 195 10.90 -6.77 -1.66
C ASP A 195 11.02 -5.70 -0.56
N LEU A 196 11.79 -4.64 -0.82
CA LEU A 196 12.12 -3.53 0.09
C LEU A 196 12.80 -3.95 1.41
N SER A 197 12.99 -5.25 1.67
CA SER A 197 13.65 -5.81 2.87
C SER A 197 13.35 -5.01 4.14
N ALA A 198 12.06 -4.86 4.49
CA ALA A 198 11.50 -3.86 5.40
C ALA A 198 12.27 -3.77 6.74
N HIS A 199 12.55 -4.91 7.36
CA HIS A 199 13.28 -5.01 8.64
C HIS A 199 14.73 -4.52 8.57
N LYS A 200 15.37 -4.60 7.39
CA LYS A 200 16.76 -4.20 7.18
C LYS A 200 16.91 -2.70 6.92
N HIS A 201 15.89 -2.09 6.33
CA HIS A 201 15.97 -0.72 5.81
C HIS A 201 14.98 0.24 6.51
N HIS A 202 14.31 -0.21 7.58
CA HIS A 202 13.28 0.58 8.28
C HIS A 202 12.23 1.17 7.32
N THR A 203 11.83 0.36 6.32
CA THR A 203 10.92 0.80 5.27
C THR A 203 9.54 1.17 5.82
N ALA A 204 9.08 0.44 6.84
CA ALA A 204 7.78 0.68 7.45
C ALA A 204 7.72 2.05 8.15
N GLU A 205 8.73 2.35 8.97
CA GLU A 205 8.83 3.62 9.71
C GLU A 205 9.04 4.80 8.75
N ARG A 206 9.93 4.65 7.78
CA ARG A 206 10.21 5.67 6.76
C ARG A 206 8.99 5.97 5.90
N SER A 207 8.23 4.95 5.51
CA SER A 207 6.98 5.15 4.76
C SER A 207 5.92 5.86 5.61
N LEU A 208 5.84 5.55 6.90
CA LEU A 208 4.92 6.20 7.83
C LEU A 208 5.23 7.70 7.99
N GLU A 209 6.49 8.06 8.27
CA GLU A 209 6.91 9.46 8.44
C GLU A 209 6.56 10.31 7.22
N ALA A 210 6.83 9.79 6.02
CA ALA A 210 6.49 10.49 4.79
C ALA A 210 4.98 10.54 4.53
N ALA A 211 4.24 9.47 4.85
CA ALA A 211 2.80 9.42 4.73
C ALA A 211 2.10 10.43 5.64
N VAL A 212 2.52 10.51 6.90
CA VAL A 212 2.02 11.49 7.88
C VAL A 212 2.17 12.91 7.34
N THR A 213 3.34 13.24 6.80
CA THR A 213 3.62 14.56 6.21
C THR A 213 2.79 14.82 4.96
N LEU A 214 2.80 13.87 4.00
CA LEU A 214 2.16 14.08 2.70
C LEU A 214 0.64 14.08 2.77
N PHE A 215 0.06 13.19 3.58
CA PHE A 215 -1.40 13.03 3.70
C PHE A 215 -2.00 13.89 4.82
N GLY A 216 -1.20 14.65 5.56
CA GLY A 216 -1.67 15.52 6.64
C GLY A 216 -2.31 14.76 7.80
N ILE A 217 -1.78 13.57 8.16
CA ILE A 217 -2.32 12.74 9.24
C ILE A 217 -1.73 13.21 10.57
N ASP A 218 -2.57 13.58 11.52
CA ASP A 218 -2.12 13.91 12.88
C ASP A 218 -2.04 12.64 13.75
N VAL A 219 -0.85 12.08 13.85
CA VAL A 219 -0.59 10.88 14.69
C VAL A 219 -0.21 11.25 16.14
N GLY A 220 -0.34 12.52 16.53
CA GLY A 220 0.14 13.00 17.81
C GLY A 220 1.67 12.93 17.95
N THR A 221 2.23 13.66 18.89
CA THR A 221 3.64 13.52 19.24
C THR A 221 3.82 12.23 20.06
N ALA A 222 4.74 11.35 19.64
CA ALA A 222 5.14 10.24 20.49
C ALA A 222 5.66 10.80 21.81
N THR A 223 4.92 10.58 22.89
CA THR A 223 5.40 10.91 24.24
C THR A 223 6.52 9.91 24.54
N THR A 224 7.76 10.35 24.38
CA THR A 224 8.93 9.64 24.94
C THR A 224 8.88 9.82 26.45
N GLU A 225 8.37 8.82 27.17
CA GLU A 225 8.66 8.65 28.59
C GLU A 225 9.99 7.94 28.79
#